data_616c76be5d207472a630c01c8ab3933d
#
_entry.id   616c76be5d207472a630c01c8ab3933d
#
_cell.length_a   1.000
_cell.length_b   1.000
_cell.length_c   1.000
_cell.angle_alpha   90.00
_cell.angle_beta   90.00
_cell.angle_gamma   90.00
#
_symmetry.space_group_name_H-M   'P 1'
#
loop_
_entity.id
_entity.type
_entity.pdbx_description
1 polymer ?
#
loop_
_entity_poly.entity_id
_entity_poly.type
_entity_poly.pdbx_seq_one_letter_code
_entity_poly.pdbx_strand_id
1 'polypeptide(L)'
;AQRESVQFMIFSKKYQEIANAIGTQMDHGVTILDGHGWYTGDEMKVLCILAKKNESVTIFRIVKIIDPNAFVSQSSVIGVYGEGFDEMKVKIKEKDIQKIK
;
A
#
# COMPACT_ATOMS: atom_id res chain seq x y z
N ALA A 1 -11.29 0.27 -15.97
CA ALA A 1 -11.03 1.48 -15.17
C ALA A 1 -11.22 1.23 -13.69
N GLN A 2 -12.31 0.56 -13.34
CA GLN A 2 -12.60 0.31 -11.93
C GLN A 2 -11.73 -0.79 -11.32
N ARG A 3 -11.08 -1.57 -12.16
CA ARG A 3 -10.19 -2.63 -11.73
C ARG A 3 -8.74 -2.19 -11.66
N GLU A 4 -8.47 -0.96 -12.07
CA GLU A 4 -7.10 -0.46 -11.99
C GLU A 4 -6.66 -0.44 -10.53
N SER A 5 -5.46 -0.95 -10.32
CA SER A 5 -4.84 -0.94 -9.01
C SER A 5 -3.85 0.20 -8.92
N VAL A 6 -3.76 0.75 -7.74
CA VAL A 6 -2.84 1.85 -7.45
C VAL A 6 -2.09 1.53 -6.16
N GLN A 7 -0.91 2.08 -6.06
CA GLN A 7 -0.10 1.97 -4.85
C GLN A 7 0.08 3.34 -4.25
N PHE A 8 -0.15 3.43 -2.97
CA PHE A 8 0.06 4.66 -2.22
C PHE A 8 1.24 4.50 -1.30
N MET A 9 2.07 5.54 -1.27
CA MET A 9 3.11 5.68 -0.27
C MET A 9 2.79 6.94 0.53
N ILE A 10 2.49 6.77 1.81
CA ILE A 10 2.05 7.87 2.67
C ILE A 10 3.15 8.20 3.68
N PHE A 11 3.55 9.46 3.67
CA PHE A 11 4.61 9.97 4.53
C PHE A 11 4.00 10.92 5.54
N SER A 12 3.94 10.49 6.79
CA SER A 12 3.29 11.26 7.85
C SER A 12 3.84 10.89 9.21
N LYS A 13 3.98 11.87 10.06
CA LYS A 13 4.33 11.62 11.46
C LYS A 13 3.16 10.97 12.22
N LYS A 14 1.95 11.11 11.67
CA LYS A 14 0.73 10.52 12.26
C LYS A 14 0.36 9.21 11.58
N TYR A 15 1.37 8.44 11.22
CA TYR A 15 1.16 7.22 10.45
C TYR A 15 0.27 6.21 11.16
N GLN A 16 0.35 6.10 12.48
CA GLN A 16 -0.47 5.14 13.22
C GLN A 16 -1.96 5.47 13.12
N GLU A 17 -2.31 6.75 13.26
CA GLU A 17 -3.70 7.19 13.14
C GLU A 17 -4.22 6.95 11.73
N ILE A 18 -3.40 7.24 10.73
CA ILE A 18 -3.78 7.03 9.33
C ILE A 18 -3.96 5.56 9.03
N ALA A 19 -3.02 4.73 9.46
CA ALA A 19 -3.08 3.29 9.25
C ALA A 19 -4.32 2.69 9.91
N ASN A 20 -4.62 3.13 11.14
CA ASN A 20 -5.79 2.65 11.85
C ASN A 20 -7.08 3.02 11.13
N ALA A 21 -7.17 4.26 10.64
CA ALA A 21 -8.37 4.71 9.94
C ALA A 21 -8.58 3.94 8.63
N ILE A 22 -7.51 3.75 7.86
CA ILE A 22 -7.62 3.00 6.61
C ILE A 22 -7.96 1.54 6.87
N GLY A 23 -7.33 0.93 7.86
CA GLY A 23 -7.59 -0.47 8.20
C GLY A 23 -9.00 -0.72 8.69
N THR A 24 -9.57 0.21 9.46
CA THR A 24 -10.90 0.02 10.02
C THR A 24 -12.01 0.53 9.12
N GLN A 25 -11.83 1.68 8.49
CA GLN A 25 -12.89 2.28 7.66
C GLN A 25 -12.99 1.67 6.27
N MET A 26 -11.86 1.25 5.72
CA MET A 26 -11.81 0.70 4.37
C MET A 26 -11.56 -0.79 4.33
N ASP A 27 -11.24 -1.38 5.47
CA ASP A 27 -10.91 -2.80 5.56
C ASP A 27 -9.75 -3.19 4.63
N HIS A 28 -8.77 -2.32 4.53
CA HIS A 28 -7.57 -2.56 3.72
C HIS A 28 -6.39 -2.89 4.61
N GLY A 29 -5.53 -3.75 4.09
CA GLY A 29 -4.24 -3.99 4.71
C GLY A 29 -3.33 -2.80 4.50
N VAL A 30 -2.56 -2.47 5.51
CA VAL A 30 -1.59 -1.38 5.45
C VAL A 30 -0.24 -1.94 5.90
N THR A 31 0.77 -1.77 5.05
CA THR A 31 2.13 -2.19 5.39
C THR A 31 2.91 -0.97 5.84
N ILE A 32 3.59 -1.10 6.98
CA ILE A 32 4.45 -0.04 7.49
C ILE A 32 5.88 -0.36 7.10
N LEU A 33 6.50 0.56 6.39
CA LEU A 33 7.90 0.44 5.99
C LEU A 33 8.75 1.33 6.88
N ASP A 34 9.83 0.79 7.40
CA ASP A 34 10.79 1.55 8.19
C ASP A 34 11.83 2.19 7.29
N GLY A 35 12.13 3.44 7.58
CA GLY A 35 13.14 4.15 6.83
C GLY A 35 13.74 5.27 7.66
N HIS A 36 14.61 6.02 7.04
CA HIS A 36 15.18 7.21 7.68
C HIS A 36 15.56 8.20 6.60
N GLY A 37 15.54 9.48 6.97
CA GLY A 37 15.96 10.53 6.06
C GLY A 37 17.46 10.45 5.83
N TRP A 38 17.86 10.62 4.58
CA TRP A 38 19.29 10.61 4.26
C TRP A 38 20.02 11.77 4.92
N TYR A 39 19.42 12.95 4.86
CA TYR A 39 20.08 14.16 5.32
C TYR A 39 20.09 14.28 6.85
N THR A 40 18.94 14.09 7.47
CA THR A 40 18.80 14.26 8.92
C THR A 40 19.12 13.00 9.70
N GLY A 41 18.97 11.83 9.10
CA GLY A 41 19.08 10.56 9.80
C GLY A 41 17.87 10.23 10.65
N ASP A 42 16.82 11.07 10.62
CA ASP A 42 15.63 10.84 11.42
C ASP A 42 14.85 9.62 10.95
N GLU A 43 14.35 8.85 11.90
CA GLU A 43 13.47 7.73 11.58
C GLU A 43 12.19 8.23 10.95
N MET A 44 11.68 7.46 10.00
CA MET A 44 10.38 7.71 9.41
C MET A 44 9.68 6.40 9.13
N LYS A 45 8.37 6.44 9.22
CA LYS A 45 7.52 5.31 8.86
C LYS A 45 6.72 5.70 7.63
N VAL A 46 6.71 4.83 6.65
CA VAL A 46 5.99 5.06 5.40
C VAL A 46 4.93 3.99 5.29
N LEU A 47 3.70 4.40 5.02
CA LEU A 47 2.61 3.45 4.81
C LEU A 47 2.54 3.11 3.34
N CYS A 48 2.47 1.82 3.05
CA CYS A 48 2.30 1.31 1.70
C CYS A 48 0.95 0.62 1.60
N ILE A 49 0.13 1.03 0.66
CA ILE A 49 -1.21 0.51 0.48
C ILE A 49 -1.45 0.20 -0.98
N LEU A 50 -1.96 -1.00 -1.24
CA LEU A 50 -2.44 -1.36 -2.57
C LEU A 50 -3.95 -1.29 -2.54
N ALA A 51 -4.53 -0.55 -3.46
CA ALA A 51 -5.97 -0.32 -3.49
C ALA A 51 -6.44 -0.20 -4.93
N LYS A 52 -7.73 -0.06 -5.11
CA LYS A 52 -8.31 0.21 -6.41
C LYS A 52 -8.34 1.71 -6.64
N LYS A 53 -8.23 2.11 -7.89
CA LYS A 53 -8.18 3.53 -8.24
C LYS A 53 -9.38 4.31 -7.72
N ASN A 54 -10.57 3.70 -7.72
CA ASN A 54 -11.77 4.37 -7.25
C ASN A 54 -11.80 4.60 -5.72
N GLU A 55 -10.82 4.07 -5.01
CA GLU A 55 -10.69 4.28 -3.57
C GLU A 55 -9.75 5.43 -3.22
N SER A 56 -9.14 6.04 -4.23
CA SER A 56 -8.14 7.09 -4.02
C SER A 56 -8.68 8.29 -3.24
N VAL A 57 -9.88 8.73 -3.59
CA VAL A 57 -10.47 9.91 -2.93
C VAL A 57 -10.67 9.66 -1.44
N THR A 58 -11.10 8.46 -1.08
CA THR A 58 -11.30 8.13 0.34
C THR A 58 -9.98 8.14 1.08
N ILE A 59 -8.93 7.57 0.48
CA ILE A 59 -7.61 7.56 1.09
C ILE A 59 -7.08 8.98 1.27
N PHE A 60 -7.19 9.82 0.24
CA PHE A 60 -6.73 11.20 0.32
C PHE A 60 -7.49 11.97 1.40
N ARG A 61 -8.79 11.74 1.51
CA ARG A 61 -9.61 12.41 2.52
C ARG A 61 -9.18 12.03 3.93
N ILE A 62 -8.96 10.74 4.18
CA ILE A 62 -8.49 10.27 5.48
C ILE A 62 -7.16 10.91 5.84
N VAL A 63 -6.22 10.89 4.91
CA VAL A 63 -4.89 11.45 5.15
C VAL A 63 -4.98 12.94 5.45
N LYS A 64 -5.73 13.68 4.64
CA LYS A 64 -5.83 15.13 4.78
C LYS A 64 -6.50 15.54 6.09
N ILE A 65 -7.50 14.78 6.53
CA ILE A 65 -8.17 15.07 7.80
C ILE A 65 -7.23 14.82 8.98
N ILE A 66 -6.49 13.72 8.94
CA ILE A 66 -5.63 13.35 10.06
C ILE A 66 -4.35 14.20 10.08
N ASP A 67 -3.73 14.38 8.93
CA ASP A 67 -2.46 15.11 8.87
C ASP A 67 -2.39 15.96 7.60
N PRO A 68 -2.78 17.23 7.70
CA PRO A 68 -2.67 18.13 6.55
C PRO A 68 -1.24 18.34 6.03
N ASN A 69 -0.24 18.00 6.84
CA ASN A 69 1.16 18.14 6.45
C ASN A 69 1.76 16.88 5.85
N ALA A 70 0.97 15.81 5.78
CA ALA A 70 1.43 14.58 5.14
C ALA A 70 1.53 14.76 3.64
N PHE A 71 2.35 13.94 3.00
CA PHE A 71 2.30 13.86 1.54
C PHE A 71 2.15 12.39 1.13
N VAL A 72 1.58 12.22 -0.06
CA VAL A 72 1.21 10.93 -0.58
C VAL A 72 1.68 10.85 -2.03
N SER A 73 2.38 9.78 -2.37
CA SER A 73 2.62 9.48 -3.76
C SER A 73 1.68 8.36 -4.18
N GLN A 74 1.13 8.47 -5.36
CA GLN A 74 0.26 7.46 -5.93
C GLN A 74 0.84 7.05 -7.27
N SER A 75 0.91 5.74 -7.48
CA SER A 75 1.37 5.21 -8.76
C SER A 75 0.40 4.14 -9.25
N SER A 76 0.27 4.06 -10.56
CA SER A 76 -0.49 2.98 -11.18
C SER A 76 0.31 1.70 -11.10
N VAL A 77 -0.41 0.59 -10.89
CA VAL A 77 0.19 -0.73 -10.83
C VAL A 77 -0.42 -1.55 -11.96
N ILE A 78 0.43 -2.18 -12.76
CA ILE A 78 -0.04 -2.98 -13.91
C ILE A 78 -0.94 -4.11 -13.44
N GLY A 79 -0.58 -4.75 -12.34
CA GLY A 79 -1.40 -5.80 -11.78
C GLY A 79 -0.93 -6.18 -10.39
N VAL A 80 -1.84 -6.72 -9.62
CA VAL A 80 -1.54 -7.25 -8.29
C VAL A 80 -2.11 -8.66 -8.26
N TYR A 81 -1.29 -9.61 -7.91
CA TYR A 81 -1.65 -11.02 -7.95
C TYR A 81 -1.44 -11.65 -6.58
N GLY A 82 -2.27 -12.65 -6.28
CA GLY A 82 -2.18 -13.36 -5.04
C GLY A 82 -3.40 -13.16 -4.17
N GLU A 83 -3.27 -13.51 -2.92
CA GLU A 83 -4.38 -13.50 -1.98
C GLU A 83 -5.06 -12.13 -1.91
N GLY A 84 -6.38 -12.12 -2.16
CA GLY A 84 -7.16 -10.89 -2.13
C GLY A 84 -7.15 -10.09 -3.43
N PHE A 85 -6.37 -10.53 -4.40
CA PHE A 85 -6.24 -9.86 -5.70
C PHE A 85 -6.44 -10.86 -6.82
N ASP A 86 -5.97 -10.53 -8.01
CA ASP A 86 -6.13 -11.42 -9.16
C ASP A 86 -5.33 -12.71 -8.96
N GLU A 87 -5.83 -13.78 -9.56
CA GLU A 87 -5.19 -15.06 -9.47
C GLU A 87 -3.89 -15.10 -10.27
N MET A 88 -2.88 -15.72 -9.70
CA MET A 88 -1.65 -16.01 -10.42
C MET A 88 -1.87 -17.25 -11.30
N LYS A 89 -2.24 -17.02 -12.56
CA LYS A 89 -2.62 -18.10 -13.46
C LYS A 89 -1.41 -18.73 -14.14
N VAL A 90 -0.67 -19.48 -13.38
CA VAL A 90 0.46 -20.25 -13.91
C VAL A 90 0.31 -21.71 -13.55
N LYS A 91 0.77 -22.58 -14.42
CA LYS A 91 0.77 -24.01 -14.16
C LYS A 91 2.04 -24.38 -13.40
N ILE A 92 1.88 -25.14 -12.33
CA ILE A 92 3.01 -25.59 -11.54
C ILE A 92 3.17 -27.08 -11.74
N LYS A 93 4.37 -27.51 -12.13
CA LYS A 93 4.72 -28.91 -12.28
C LYS A 93 5.59 -29.32 -11.11
N GLU A 94 5.59 -30.60 -10.79
CA GLU A 94 6.38 -31.11 -9.68
C GLU A 94 7.87 -30.75 -9.81
N LYS A 95 8.40 -30.79 -11.02
CA LYS A 95 9.80 -30.41 -11.25
C LYS A 95 10.09 -28.96 -10.91
N ASP A 96 9.09 -28.08 -11.04
CA ASP A 96 9.27 -26.66 -10.69
C ASP A 96 9.45 -26.51 -9.20
N ILE A 97 8.68 -27.28 -8.42
CA ILE A 97 8.77 -27.25 -6.97
C ILE A 97 10.15 -27.73 -6.52
N GLN A 98 10.65 -28.79 -7.14
CA GLN A 98 11.94 -29.35 -6.80
C GLN A 98 13.10 -28.41 -7.08
N LYS A 99 13.01 -27.61 -8.15
CA LYS A 99 14.06 -26.64 -8.48
C LYS A 99 14.20 -25.53 -7.46
N ILE A 100 13.08 -25.16 -6.83
CA ILE A 100 13.06 -24.04 -5.89
C ILE A 100 13.45 -24.50 -4.49
N LYS A 101 13.05 -25.71 -4.14
CA LYS A 101 13.39 -26.30 -2.85
C LYS A 101 14.75 -26.96 -2.89
#